data_4717650fa6469fa0efb92568a77520cb
#
_entry.id   4717650fa6469fa0efb92568a77520cb
#
_cell.length_a   1.000
_cell.length_b   1.000
_cell.length_c   1.000
_cell.angle_alpha   90.00
_cell.angle_beta   90.00
_cell.angle_gamma   90.00
#
_symmetry.space_group_name_H-M   'P 1'
#
loop_
_entity.id
_entity.type
_entity.pdbx_description
1 polymer ?
#
loop_
_entity_poly.entity_id
_entity_poly.type
_entity_poly.pdbx_seq_one_letter_code
_entity_poly.pdbx_strand_id
1 'polypeptide(L)'
;RWPYYNELSNKIKNEFNDEYKIIIAPGPEEIKEASNIDAECILDNGQSLNISQLASLIKDSAFVISNDTGPAHIAAHLGVRGLALFGPHKPAKLVSIEREKFRAIQVEDLNKLSADKVFERMLGLLN
;
A
#
# COMPACT_ATOMS: atom_id res chain seq x y z
N ARG A 1 -0.03 5.23 -11.07
CA ARG A 1 0.52 4.68 -9.82
C ARG A 1 1.29 5.72 -9.04
N TRP A 2 1.19 5.69 -7.72
CA TRP A 2 1.86 6.66 -6.85
C TRP A 2 3.39 6.49 -6.92
N PRO A 3 4.13 7.57 -7.18
CA PRO A 3 5.58 7.44 -7.40
C PRO A 3 6.45 7.56 -6.14
N TYR A 4 5.85 7.81 -4.96
CA TYR A 4 6.63 8.17 -3.77
C TYR A 4 6.70 7.08 -2.71
N TYR A 5 6.57 5.82 -3.09
CA TYR A 5 6.66 4.71 -2.13
C TYR A 5 8.02 4.64 -1.45
N ASN A 6 9.10 4.97 -2.17
CA ASN A 6 10.44 4.93 -1.56
C ASN A 6 10.58 6.01 -0.48
N GLU A 7 10.09 7.20 -0.74
CA GLU A 7 10.12 8.28 0.26
C GLU A 7 9.29 7.90 1.48
N LEU A 8 8.14 7.26 1.27
CA LEU A 8 7.30 6.80 2.37
C LEU A 8 8.02 5.73 3.19
N SER A 9 8.68 4.77 2.53
CA SER A 9 9.44 3.73 3.20
C SER A 9 10.51 4.35 4.11
N ASN A 10 11.23 5.35 3.61
CA ASN A 10 12.25 6.03 4.38
C ASN A 10 11.65 6.76 5.60
N LYS A 11 10.50 7.38 5.45
CA LYS A 11 9.83 8.06 6.57
C LYS A 11 9.42 7.08 7.65
N ILE A 12 8.90 5.93 7.26
CA ILE A 12 8.51 4.89 8.21
C ILE A 12 9.72 4.38 8.97
N LYS A 13 10.82 4.13 8.28
CA LYS A 13 12.05 3.65 8.92
C LYS A 13 12.62 4.70 9.87
N ASN A 14 12.58 5.97 9.50
CA ASN A 14 13.08 7.05 10.36
C ASN A 14 12.24 7.22 11.61
N GLU A 15 10.93 7.04 11.52
CA GLU A 15 10.03 7.22 12.65
C GLU A 15 10.03 6.01 13.58
N PHE A 16 9.99 4.81 13.02
CA PHE A 16 9.76 3.57 13.76
C PHE A 16 11.00 2.69 13.89
N ASN A 17 12.09 3.04 13.21
CA ASN A 17 13.33 2.24 13.19
C ASN A 17 13.02 0.81 12.73
N ASP A 18 13.35 -0.20 13.54
CA ASP A 18 13.11 -1.60 13.19
C ASP A 18 11.79 -2.15 13.72
N GLU A 19 10.94 -1.28 14.24
CA GLU A 19 9.66 -1.69 14.82
C GLU A 19 8.74 -2.32 13.78
N TYR A 20 8.81 -1.85 12.53
CA TYR A 20 8.04 -2.40 11.43
C TYR A 20 8.97 -2.87 10.32
N LYS A 21 8.69 -4.07 9.82
CA LYS A 21 9.35 -4.57 8.62
C LYS A 21 8.55 -4.12 7.41
N ILE A 22 9.22 -3.46 6.48
CA ILE A 22 8.56 -2.96 5.27
C ILE A 22 8.73 -3.94 4.13
N ILE A 23 7.61 -4.36 3.55
CA ILE A 23 7.58 -5.37 2.50
C ILE A 23 6.86 -4.79 1.29
N ILE A 24 7.36 -5.11 0.11
CA ILE A 24 6.66 -4.81 -1.14
C ILE A 24 6.39 -6.11 -1.89
N ALA A 25 5.15 -6.27 -2.35
CA ALA A 25 4.74 -7.41 -3.16
C ALA A 25 4.24 -6.86 -4.50
N PRO A 26 5.13 -6.72 -5.49
CA PRO A 26 4.78 -6.05 -6.75
C PRO A 26 3.96 -6.93 -7.67
N GLY A 27 3.12 -6.30 -8.49
CA GLY A 27 2.49 -6.98 -9.62
C GLY A 27 3.53 -7.29 -10.70
N PRO A 28 3.15 -8.10 -11.72
CA PRO A 28 4.11 -8.56 -12.73
C PRO A 28 4.80 -7.43 -13.49
N GLU A 29 4.09 -6.32 -13.70
CA GLU A 29 4.63 -5.19 -14.45
C GLU A 29 5.46 -4.26 -13.59
N GLU A 30 5.51 -4.49 -12.28
CA GLU A 30 6.10 -3.58 -11.31
C GLU A 30 7.36 -4.14 -10.64
N ILE A 31 7.73 -5.38 -10.96
CA ILE A 31 8.85 -6.05 -10.30
C ILE A 31 10.15 -5.25 -10.45
N LYS A 32 10.40 -4.76 -11.65
CA LYS A 32 11.63 -4.01 -11.93
C LYS A 32 11.69 -2.71 -11.13
N GLU A 33 10.57 -2.01 -11.04
CA GLU A 33 10.51 -0.74 -10.30
C GLU A 33 10.60 -0.96 -8.79
N ALA A 34 10.12 -2.10 -8.32
CA ALA A 34 10.14 -2.43 -6.91
C ALA A 34 11.56 -2.46 -6.34
N SER A 35 12.56 -2.75 -7.17
CA SER A 35 13.96 -2.78 -6.73
C SER A 35 14.47 -1.40 -6.31
N ASN A 36 13.78 -0.32 -6.69
CA ASN A 36 14.16 1.04 -6.33
C ASN A 36 13.55 1.51 -5.01
N ILE A 37 12.77 0.65 -4.37
CA ILE A 37 12.13 0.97 -3.10
C ILE A 37 12.91 0.28 -1.97
N ASP A 38 13.20 1.03 -0.92
CA ASP A 38 13.93 0.50 0.24
C ASP A 38 12.98 -0.33 1.11
N ALA A 39 12.71 -1.55 0.66
CA ALA A 39 11.82 -2.50 1.31
C ALA A 39 12.19 -3.90 0.85
N GLU A 40 11.78 -4.90 1.63
CA GLU A 40 12.00 -6.28 1.23
C GLU A 40 10.99 -6.67 0.15
N CYS A 41 11.48 -7.06 -1.02
CA CYS A 41 10.63 -7.46 -2.14
C CYS A 41 10.31 -8.96 -2.02
N ILE A 42 9.03 -9.30 -1.96
CA ILE A 42 8.58 -10.68 -1.82
C ILE A 42 8.06 -11.17 -3.17
N LEU A 43 8.69 -12.20 -3.68
CA LEU A 43 8.33 -12.84 -4.94
C LEU A 43 8.32 -14.36 -4.77
N ASP A 44 7.66 -15.05 -5.68
CA ASP A 44 7.65 -16.50 -5.73
C ASP A 44 8.46 -16.92 -6.96
N ASN A 45 9.68 -17.41 -6.75
CA ASN A 45 10.60 -17.81 -7.83
C ASN A 45 10.79 -16.71 -8.87
N GLY A 46 10.93 -15.47 -8.42
CA GLY A 46 11.14 -14.32 -9.29
C GLY A 46 9.87 -13.76 -9.93
N GLN A 47 8.72 -14.33 -9.61
CA GLN A 47 7.44 -13.90 -10.14
C GLN A 47 6.56 -13.33 -9.05
N SER A 48 5.54 -12.57 -9.44
CA SER A 48 4.57 -12.02 -8.51
C SER A 48 3.85 -13.12 -7.74
N LEU A 49 3.47 -12.82 -6.49
CA LEU A 49 2.67 -13.74 -5.69
C LEU A 49 1.31 -13.96 -6.37
N ASN A 50 0.77 -15.17 -6.25
CA ASN A 50 -0.58 -15.43 -6.68
C ASN A 50 -1.57 -14.86 -5.64
N ILE A 51 -2.87 -14.93 -5.94
CA ILE A 51 -3.89 -14.33 -5.09
C ILE A 51 -3.88 -14.92 -3.68
N SER A 52 -3.74 -16.25 -3.55
CA SER A 52 -3.70 -16.90 -2.24
C SER A 52 -2.50 -16.48 -1.40
N GLN A 53 -1.33 -16.41 -2.03
CA GLN A 53 -0.10 -15.97 -1.37
C GLN A 53 -0.22 -14.51 -0.93
N LEU A 54 -0.75 -13.66 -1.81
CA LEU A 54 -0.92 -12.24 -1.52
C LEU A 54 -1.92 -12.03 -0.39
N ALA A 55 -3.04 -12.73 -0.40
CA ALA A 55 -4.04 -12.62 0.66
C ALA A 55 -3.47 -13.04 2.01
N SER A 56 -2.66 -14.10 2.03
CA SER A 56 -2.00 -14.56 3.25
C SER A 56 -1.04 -13.51 3.79
N LEU A 57 -0.25 -12.90 2.91
CA LEU A 57 0.67 -11.85 3.29
C LEU A 57 -0.07 -10.63 3.84
N ILE A 58 -1.13 -10.21 3.16
CA ILE A 58 -1.94 -9.07 3.58
C ILE A 58 -2.58 -9.32 4.94
N LYS A 59 -3.11 -10.52 5.15
CA LYS A 59 -3.77 -10.88 6.40
C LYS A 59 -2.84 -10.73 7.60
N ASP A 60 -1.56 -11.03 7.43
CA ASP A 60 -0.58 -10.96 8.50
C ASP A 60 0.09 -9.58 8.62
N SER A 61 -0.29 -8.63 7.77
CA SER A 61 0.30 -7.29 7.79
C SER A 61 -0.34 -6.41 8.84
N ALA A 62 0.48 -5.56 9.47
CA ALA A 62 -0.03 -4.56 10.41
C ALA A 62 -0.72 -3.40 9.70
N PHE A 63 -0.27 -3.08 8.48
CA PHE A 63 -0.81 -1.99 7.69
C PHE A 63 -0.51 -2.23 6.21
N VAL A 64 -1.48 -1.92 5.36
CA VAL A 64 -1.34 -2.12 3.90
C VAL A 64 -1.55 -0.79 3.20
N ILE A 65 -0.64 -0.44 2.29
CA ILE A 65 -0.81 0.73 1.43
C ILE A 65 -0.76 0.23 -0.02
N SER A 66 -1.76 0.57 -0.78
CA SER A 66 -1.90 0.08 -2.14
C SER A 66 -2.52 1.15 -3.04
N ASN A 67 -2.24 1.06 -4.32
CA ASN A 67 -3.00 1.81 -5.31
C ASN A 67 -4.37 1.16 -5.49
N ASP A 68 -5.21 1.74 -6.36
CA ASP A 68 -6.51 1.19 -6.72
C ASP A 68 -6.33 -0.10 -7.53
N THR A 69 -6.11 -1.21 -6.82
CA THR A 69 -5.80 -2.50 -7.44
C THR A 69 -6.42 -3.62 -6.63
N GLY A 70 -6.24 -4.87 -7.11
CA GLY A 70 -6.71 -6.06 -6.41
C GLY A 70 -6.27 -6.15 -4.95
N PRO A 71 -4.99 -5.88 -4.62
CA PRO A 71 -4.55 -5.90 -3.22
C PRO A 71 -5.35 -4.99 -2.30
N ALA A 72 -5.78 -3.82 -2.77
CA ALA A 72 -6.61 -2.91 -1.97
C ALA A 72 -7.95 -3.57 -1.62
N HIS A 73 -8.58 -4.22 -2.58
CA HIS A 73 -9.84 -4.92 -2.36
C HIS A 73 -9.68 -6.09 -1.38
N ILE A 74 -8.59 -6.83 -1.51
CA ILE A 74 -8.31 -7.95 -0.59
C ILE A 74 -8.14 -7.42 0.84
N ALA A 75 -7.34 -6.37 1.02
CA ALA A 75 -7.08 -5.79 2.33
C ALA A 75 -8.38 -5.27 2.98
N ALA A 76 -9.19 -4.56 2.20
CA ALA A 76 -10.47 -4.04 2.69
C ALA A 76 -11.39 -5.16 3.13
N HIS A 77 -11.49 -6.22 2.33
CA HIS A 77 -12.35 -7.36 2.60
C HIS A 77 -11.90 -8.13 3.85
N LEU A 78 -10.61 -8.25 4.06
CA LEU A 78 -10.05 -8.93 5.22
C LEU A 78 -10.07 -8.08 6.49
N GLY A 79 -10.43 -6.81 6.39
CA GLY A 79 -10.49 -5.92 7.55
C GLY A 79 -9.14 -5.49 8.07
N VAL A 80 -8.11 -5.49 7.23
CA VAL A 80 -6.76 -5.06 7.60
C VAL A 80 -6.70 -3.54 7.57
N ARG A 81 -5.93 -2.94 8.47
CA ARG A 81 -5.71 -1.50 8.47
C ARG A 81 -4.91 -1.10 7.25
N GLY A 82 -5.29 0.00 6.62
CA GLY A 82 -4.54 0.44 5.47
C GLY A 82 -5.15 1.62 4.74
N LEU A 83 -4.48 1.96 3.63
CA LEU A 83 -4.86 3.04 2.74
C LEU A 83 -4.80 2.59 1.29
N ALA A 84 -5.81 2.97 0.53
CA ALA A 84 -5.80 2.84 -0.92
C ALA A 84 -5.65 4.22 -1.53
N LEU A 85 -4.78 4.35 -2.52
CA LEU A 85 -4.48 5.62 -3.16
C LEU A 85 -5.12 5.67 -4.54
N PHE A 86 -6.01 6.62 -4.74
CA PHE A 86 -6.80 6.76 -5.96
C PHE A 86 -6.42 8.04 -6.72
N GLY A 87 -6.30 7.91 -8.03
CA GLY A 87 -6.17 9.05 -8.93
C GLY A 87 -7.52 9.71 -9.23
N PRO A 88 -7.62 10.45 -10.34
CA PRO A 88 -8.71 11.40 -10.58
C PRO A 88 -10.07 10.80 -10.95
N HIS A 89 -10.26 9.52 -10.90
CA HIS A 89 -11.51 8.93 -11.36
C HIS A 89 -12.01 7.82 -10.43
N LYS A 90 -13.31 7.55 -10.50
CA LYS A 90 -14.00 6.41 -9.91
C LYS A 90 -14.37 6.54 -8.43
N PRO A 91 -15.17 7.55 -8.07
CA PRO A 91 -15.68 7.65 -6.70
C PRO A 91 -16.46 6.41 -6.24
N ALA A 92 -17.10 5.71 -7.17
CA ALA A 92 -17.87 4.51 -6.83
C ALA A 92 -16.98 3.43 -6.23
N LYS A 93 -15.71 3.34 -6.66
CA LYS A 93 -14.77 2.36 -6.11
C LYS A 93 -14.37 2.70 -4.69
N LEU A 94 -14.32 3.97 -4.34
CA LEU A 94 -14.01 4.40 -2.98
C LEU A 94 -15.05 3.81 -2.02
N VAL A 95 -16.33 3.92 -2.39
CA VAL A 95 -17.40 3.43 -1.54
C VAL A 95 -17.30 1.93 -1.32
N SER A 96 -16.90 1.19 -2.35
CA SER A 96 -16.85 -0.27 -2.26
C SER A 96 -15.70 -0.80 -1.42
N ILE A 97 -14.62 -0.03 -1.23
CA ILE A 97 -13.46 -0.50 -0.46
C ILE A 97 -13.29 0.19 0.88
N GLU A 98 -13.93 1.32 1.12
CA GLU A 98 -13.80 1.98 2.41
C GLU A 98 -14.43 1.14 3.52
N ARG A 99 -13.69 0.99 4.60
CA ARG A 99 -14.09 0.27 5.82
C ARG A 99 -13.62 1.09 7.01
N GLU A 100 -14.01 0.69 8.20
CA GLU A 100 -13.60 1.39 9.41
C GLU A 100 -12.08 1.54 9.53
N LYS A 101 -11.34 0.48 9.20
CA LYS A 101 -9.89 0.45 9.33
C LYS A 101 -9.15 0.61 8.01
N PHE A 102 -9.82 0.45 6.89
CA PHE A 102 -9.22 0.58 5.56
C PHE A 102 -9.85 1.76 4.84
N ARG A 103 -9.06 2.79 4.62
CA ARG A 103 -9.55 4.06 4.10
C ARG A 103 -8.94 4.35 2.73
N ALA A 104 -9.53 5.31 2.04
CA ALA A 104 -9.05 5.71 0.73
C ALA A 104 -8.64 7.18 0.74
N ILE A 105 -7.61 7.49 -0.04
CA ILE A 105 -7.23 8.85 -0.37
C ILE A 105 -7.45 9.03 -1.85
N GLN A 106 -8.25 10.02 -2.24
CA GLN A 106 -8.45 10.34 -3.64
C GLN A 106 -7.90 11.72 -3.96
N VAL A 107 -7.12 11.80 -5.04
CA VAL A 107 -6.53 13.05 -5.50
C VAL A 107 -6.67 13.17 -7.01
N GLU A 108 -6.57 14.40 -7.51
CA GLU A 108 -6.62 14.66 -8.95
C GLU A 108 -5.36 14.17 -9.66
N ASP A 109 -4.22 14.19 -8.96
CA ASP A 109 -2.94 13.82 -9.54
C ASP A 109 -2.08 13.16 -8.46
N LEU A 110 -1.85 11.85 -8.61
CA LEU A 110 -1.03 11.09 -7.66
C LEU A 110 0.40 11.62 -7.56
N ASN A 111 0.91 12.23 -8.61
CA ASN A 111 2.27 12.82 -8.57
C ASN A 111 2.36 14.01 -7.60
N LYS A 112 1.23 14.58 -7.23
CA LYS A 112 1.16 15.70 -6.29
C LYS A 112 0.79 15.28 -4.88
N LEU A 113 0.50 14.01 -4.66
CA LEU A 113 0.23 13.48 -3.32
C LEU A 113 1.57 13.18 -2.65
N SER A 114 1.94 13.98 -1.66
CA SER A 114 3.26 13.84 -1.03
C SER A 114 3.33 12.62 -0.10
N ALA A 115 4.55 12.14 0.09
CA ALA A 115 4.80 11.07 1.07
C ALA A 115 4.45 11.52 2.48
N ASP A 116 4.67 12.79 2.81
CA ASP A 116 4.30 13.36 4.12
C ASP A 116 2.81 13.21 4.38
N LYS A 117 1.98 13.50 3.40
CA LYS A 117 0.53 13.44 3.56
C LYS A 117 0.04 12.01 3.76
N VAL A 118 0.58 11.08 2.99
CA VAL A 118 0.25 9.66 3.14
C VAL A 118 0.71 9.16 4.51
N PHE A 119 1.91 9.56 4.93
CA PHE A 119 2.45 9.18 6.22
C PHE A 119 1.58 9.68 7.39
N GLU A 120 1.12 10.95 7.33
CA GLU A 120 0.22 11.49 8.33
C GLU A 120 -1.08 10.70 8.44
N ARG A 121 -1.67 10.35 7.30
CA ARG A 121 -2.89 9.55 7.29
C ARG A 121 -2.64 8.15 7.86
N MET A 122 -1.50 7.56 7.53
CA MET A 122 -1.10 6.26 8.07
C MET A 122 -1.00 6.32 9.59
N LEU A 123 -0.33 7.35 10.13
CA LEU A 123 -0.17 7.50 11.58
C LEU A 123 -1.52 7.61 12.29
N GLY A 124 -2.47 8.32 11.70
CA GLY A 124 -3.81 8.45 12.26
C GLY A 124 -4.56 7.13 12.32
N LEU A 125 -4.30 6.23 11.38
CA LEU A 125 -4.98 4.95 11.29
C LEU A 125 -4.29 3.84 12.09
N LEU A 126 -3.00 3.98 12.36
CA LEU A 126 -2.26 3.00 13.17
C LEU A 126 -2.69 3.02 14.64
N ASN A 127 -3.17 4.14 15.11
CA ASN A 127 -3.66 4.30 16.46
C ASN A 127 -5.17 4.07 16.50
#